data_2319284dee1eeb9050164cca2d4e84d6
#
_entry.id   2319284dee1eeb9050164cca2d4e84d6
#
_cell.length_a   1.000
_cell.length_b   1.000
_cell.length_c   1.000
_cell.angle_alpha   90.00
_cell.angle_beta   90.00
_cell.angle_gamma   90.00
#
_symmetry.space_group_name_H-M   'P 1'
#
loop_
_entity.id
_entity.type
_entity.pdbx_description
1 polymer ?
#
loop_
_entity_poly.entity_id
_entity_poly.type
_entity_poly.pdbx_seq_one_letter_code
_entity_poly.pdbx_strand_id
1 'polypeptide(L)'
;MMERSWQQEYQSYFTESDTSLDTPNAPSQDDVFNLVKPDSTCPRCGHKIRAWENIPVISYLFLKGKCAKCKVGISVRYPLVELFTAIACTFAAYQFGATPQALWAVVFTYVLVALLFIDLDKMLLPDQLTLPLLWLGLLLSTQNIFVGTTDAIIGATAGYLSLWSVYWLFKLVTGKEGMGYGDFKLLAALGAFTGWQGLPVIILLSSLVGAIAGIAIMAVSYTHLTLPTNREV
;
A
#
# COMPACT_ATOMS: atom_id res chain seq x y z
N MET A 1 -7.85 8.39 5.08
CA MET A 1 -7.98 9.29 3.91
C MET A 1 -8.81 8.63 2.80
N MET A 2 -8.38 7.52 2.24
CA MET A 2 -9.12 6.79 1.19
C MET A 2 -10.54 6.39 1.56
N GLU A 3 -10.77 5.93 2.78
CA GLU A 3 -12.09 5.49 3.24
C GLU A 3 -13.12 6.65 3.28
N ARG A 4 -12.67 7.87 3.58
CA ARG A 4 -13.53 9.06 3.54
C ARG A 4 -13.80 9.57 2.12
N SER A 5 -12.79 9.52 1.22
CA SER A 5 -13.00 9.88 -0.19
C SER A 5 -13.95 8.90 -0.88
N TRP A 6 -13.82 7.61 -0.58
CA TRP A 6 -14.73 6.57 -1.06
C TRP A 6 -16.16 6.74 -0.53
N GLN A 7 -16.30 7.05 0.76
CA GLN A 7 -17.62 7.32 1.35
C GLN A 7 -18.26 8.58 0.77
N GLN A 8 -17.47 9.63 0.49
CA GLN A 8 -17.97 10.84 -0.16
C GLN A 8 -18.38 10.57 -1.61
N GLU A 9 -17.59 9.81 -2.35
CA GLU A 9 -17.90 9.45 -3.73
C GLU A 9 -19.12 8.51 -3.77
N TYR A 10 -19.21 7.52 -2.88
CA TYR A 10 -20.38 6.66 -2.72
C TYR A 10 -21.64 7.45 -2.35
N GLN A 11 -21.56 8.39 -1.41
CA GLN A 11 -22.68 9.23 -1.03
C GLN A 11 -23.10 10.16 -2.16
N SER A 12 -22.18 10.70 -2.98
CA SER A 12 -22.54 11.55 -4.12
C SER A 12 -23.37 10.81 -5.16
N TYR A 13 -23.10 9.52 -5.40
CA TYR A 13 -23.90 8.69 -6.30
C TYR A 13 -25.31 8.37 -5.80
N PHE A 14 -25.54 8.35 -4.49
CA PHE A 14 -26.83 8.04 -3.91
C PHE A 14 -27.66 9.28 -3.53
N THR A 15 -27.03 10.46 -3.41
CA THR A 15 -27.73 11.71 -3.08
C THR A 15 -28.49 12.30 -4.29
N GLU A 16 -28.19 11.86 -5.52
CA GLU A 16 -28.97 12.22 -6.71
C GLU A 16 -30.31 11.51 -6.81
N SER A 17 -30.59 10.47 -6.01
CA SER A 17 -31.81 9.67 -6.11
C SER A 17 -32.84 9.89 -4.98
N ASP A 18 -32.51 10.56 -3.88
CA ASP A 18 -33.43 10.77 -2.77
C ASP A 18 -33.32 12.17 -2.17
N THR A 19 -34.15 13.08 -2.70
CA THR A 19 -34.53 14.35 -2.04
C THR A 19 -35.52 14.05 -0.91
N SER A 20 -35.05 13.69 0.27
CA SER A 20 -35.70 13.86 1.57
C SER A 20 -35.21 12.87 2.61
N LEU A 21 -34.21 13.26 3.38
CA LEU A 21 -34.05 12.82 4.78
C LEU A 21 -32.99 13.72 5.44
N ASP A 22 -33.47 14.62 6.27
CA ASP A 22 -32.67 15.45 7.18
C ASP A 22 -31.87 14.52 8.13
N THR A 23 -30.55 14.39 7.92
CA THR A 23 -29.64 13.87 8.93
C THR A 23 -28.84 15.03 9.51
N PRO A 24 -29.00 15.36 10.80
CA PRO A 24 -28.19 16.37 11.48
C PRO A 24 -26.81 15.78 11.74
N ASN A 25 -25.77 16.36 11.13
CA ASN A 25 -24.32 16.17 11.28
C ASN A 25 -23.59 15.66 10.04
N ALA A 26 -23.84 16.22 8.88
CA ALA A 26 -22.88 16.21 7.80
C ALA A 26 -21.72 17.18 8.15
N PRO A 27 -20.44 16.79 8.09
CA PRO A 27 -19.33 17.73 8.24
C PRO A 27 -19.42 18.77 7.13
N SER A 28 -19.33 20.06 7.50
CA SER A 28 -19.36 21.18 6.58
C SER A 28 -18.39 20.99 5.41
N GLN A 29 -18.85 21.26 4.19
CA GLN A 29 -18.14 21.09 2.90
C GLN A 29 -16.87 21.95 2.74
N ASP A 30 -16.48 22.74 3.74
CA ASP A 30 -15.35 23.67 3.68
C ASP A 30 -14.03 23.14 4.26
N ASP A 31 -13.99 21.92 4.80
CA ASP A 31 -12.75 21.33 5.30
C ASP A 31 -11.98 20.64 4.16
N VAL A 32 -11.04 21.37 3.57
CA VAL A 32 -10.07 20.82 2.61
C VAL A 32 -9.27 19.70 3.28
N PHE A 33 -9.68 18.47 3.00
CA PHE A 33 -9.02 17.26 3.52
C PHE A 33 -7.93 16.82 2.55
N ASN A 34 -6.68 17.11 2.88
CA ASN A 34 -5.52 16.70 2.10
C ASN A 34 -4.42 16.10 2.99
N LEU A 35 -3.27 15.74 2.43
CA LEU A 35 -2.14 15.16 3.17
C LEU A 35 -1.54 16.10 4.23
N VAL A 36 -1.84 17.40 4.17
CA VAL A 36 -1.30 18.44 5.07
C VAL A 36 -2.35 18.86 6.12
N LYS A 37 -3.64 18.80 5.78
CA LYS A 37 -4.75 19.17 6.67
C LYS A 37 -5.81 18.06 6.72
N PRO A 38 -6.39 17.75 7.92
CA PRO A 38 -6.08 18.31 9.24
C PRO A 38 -4.76 17.81 9.81
N ASP A 39 -4.19 18.59 10.76
CA ASP A 39 -2.99 18.20 11.51
C ASP A 39 -3.18 16.82 12.15
N SER A 40 -2.09 16.04 12.26
CA SER A 40 -2.10 14.76 12.96
C SER A 40 -2.48 14.97 14.43
N THR A 41 -3.51 14.26 14.90
CA THR A 41 -4.03 14.40 16.27
C THR A 41 -4.13 13.05 16.96
N CYS A 42 -3.99 13.06 18.28
CA CYS A 42 -4.24 11.87 19.08
C CYS A 42 -5.74 11.52 19.05
N PRO A 43 -6.14 10.30 18.62
CA PRO A 43 -7.55 9.92 18.48
C PRO A 43 -8.33 9.95 19.81
N ARG A 44 -7.64 9.89 20.96
CA ARG A 44 -8.28 9.84 22.27
C ARG A 44 -8.45 11.21 22.94
N CYS A 45 -7.50 12.13 22.79
CA CYS A 45 -7.54 13.42 23.49
C CYS A 45 -7.51 14.64 22.57
N GLY A 46 -7.49 14.45 21.25
CA GLY A 46 -7.43 15.54 20.27
C GLY A 46 -6.14 16.39 20.32
N HIS A 47 -5.12 15.95 21.05
CA HIS A 47 -3.84 16.66 21.12
C HIS A 47 -3.19 16.68 19.73
N LYS A 48 -2.88 17.88 19.23
CA LYS A 48 -2.14 18.06 17.96
C LYS A 48 -0.71 17.58 18.14
N ILE A 49 -0.28 16.65 17.29
CA ILE A 49 1.07 16.11 17.31
C ILE A 49 2.02 17.17 16.75
N ARG A 50 3.02 17.58 17.54
CA ARG A 50 4.00 18.57 17.13
C ARG A 50 5.02 17.94 16.18
N ALA A 51 5.66 18.75 15.34
CA ALA A 51 6.64 18.26 14.35
C ALA A 51 7.76 17.40 14.97
N TRP A 52 8.26 17.75 16.16
CA TRP A 52 9.29 16.99 16.87
C TRP A 52 8.75 15.68 17.51
N GLU A 53 7.45 15.62 17.81
CA GLU A 53 6.76 14.40 18.27
C GLU A 53 6.50 13.44 17.11
N ASN A 54 6.64 13.89 15.88
CA ASN A 54 6.45 13.12 14.65
C ASN A 54 7.77 12.68 14.01
N ILE A 55 8.92 12.85 14.72
CA ILE A 55 10.20 12.33 14.23
C ILE A 55 10.16 10.81 14.29
N PRO A 56 10.34 10.10 13.15
CA PRO A 56 10.24 8.66 13.07
C PRO A 56 11.10 7.94 14.11
N VAL A 57 10.57 6.88 14.73
CA VAL A 57 11.26 6.03 15.71
C VAL A 57 11.76 6.78 16.95
N ILE A 58 12.41 7.94 16.78
CA ILE A 58 13.05 8.73 17.85
C ILE A 58 11.98 9.22 18.85
N SER A 59 10.90 9.82 18.36
CA SER A 59 9.82 10.32 19.22
C SER A 59 9.13 9.19 19.98
N TYR A 60 8.96 8.03 19.33
CA TYR A 60 8.40 6.85 19.98
C TYR A 60 9.26 6.37 21.16
N LEU A 61 10.59 6.34 21.00
CA LEU A 61 11.53 5.97 22.06
C LEU A 61 11.51 6.99 23.21
N PHE A 62 11.55 8.31 22.90
CA PHE A 62 11.51 9.36 23.92
C PHE A 62 10.19 9.39 24.69
N LEU A 63 9.06 9.19 24.03
CA LEU A 63 7.73 9.16 24.64
C LEU A 63 7.38 7.78 25.22
N LYS A 64 8.30 6.79 25.13
CA LYS A 64 8.10 5.40 25.59
C LYS A 64 6.80 4.79 25.02
N GLY A 65 6.52 5.05 23.76
CA GLY A 65 5.33 4.54 23.08
C GLY A 65 4.00 5.09 23.58
N LYS A 66 3.98 6.30 24.17
CA LYS A 66 2.78 6.90 24.75
C LYS A 66 2.54 8.32 24.25
N CYS A 67 1.27 8.71 24.13
CA CYS A 67 0.91 10.09 23.81
C CYS A 67 1.50 11.07 24.81
N ALA A 68 2.06 12.20 24.35
CA ALA A 68 2.65 13.22 25.19
C ALA A 68 1.67 13.79 26.24
N LYS A 69 0.38 13.92 25.87
CA LYS A 69 -0.66 14.53 26.74
C LYS A 69 -1.43 13.50 27.58
N CYS A 70 -2.10 12.54 26.96
CA CYS A 70 -2.98 11.61 27.67
C CYS A 70 -2.35 10.27 28.05
N LYS A 71 -1.07 10.06 27.71
CA LYS A 71 -0.30 8.84 28.02
C LYS A 71 -0.90 7.53 27.47
N VAL A 72 -1.87 7.60 26.56
CA VAL A 72 -2.39 6.42 25.88
C VAL A 72 -1.29 5.77 25.04
N GLY A 73 -1.23 4.44 25.02
CA GLY A 73 -0.24 3.68 24.25
C GLY A 73 -0.42 3.89 22.75
N ILE A 74 0.70 4.10 22.04
CA ILE A 74 0.79 4.16 20.59
C ILE A 74 1.21 2.79 20.09
N SER A 75 0.57 2.27 19.05
CA SER A 75 0.90 0.97 18.49
C SER A 75 2.35 0.91 18.01
N VAL A 76 3.06 -0.18 18.33
CA VAL A 76 4.43 -0.47 17.88
C VAL A 76 4.51 -0.57 16.34
N ARG A 77 3.38 -0.81 15.69
CA ARG A 77 3.31 -0.89 14.22
C ARG A 77 3.82 0.37 13.54
N TYR A 78 3.50 1.57 14.06
CA TYR A 78 3.94 2.85 13.46
C TYR A 78 5.47 2.95 13.37
N PRO A 79 6.23 2.84 14.47
CA PRO A 79 7.69 2.92 14.37
C PRO A 79 8.31 1.74 13.61
N LEU A 80 7.67 0.57 13.56
CA LEU A 80 8.15 -0.54 12.73
C LEU A 80 8.02 -0.23 11.23
N VAL A 81 6.90 0.32 10.79
CA VAL A 81 6.71 0.75 9.39
C VAL A 81 7.71 1.83 9.02
N GLU A 82 7.90 2.83 9.90
CA GLU A 82 8.85 3.91 9.69
C GLU A 82 10.29 3.38 9.56
N LEU A 83 10.70 2.48 10.46
CA LEU A 83 12.02 1.87 10.44
C LEU A 83 12.23 1.02 9.17
N PHE A 84 11.25 0.21 8.81
CA PHE A 84 11.29 -0.60 7.59
C PHE A 84 11.43 0.29 6.34
N THR A 85 10.64 1.36 6.25
CA THR A 85 10.71 2.32 5.15
C THR A 85 12.08 2.99 5.08
N ALA A 86 12.61 3.42 6.23
CA ALA A 86 13.92 4.06 6.30
C ALA A 86 15.04 3.12 5.84
N ILE A 87 15.02 1.85 6.29
CA ILE A 87 16.01 0.84 5.88
C ILE A 87 15.90 0.56 4.38
N ALA A 88 14.67 0.35 3.85
CA ALA A 88 14.45 0.06 2.44
C ALA A 88 14.91 1.21 1.53
N CYS A 89 14.55 2.45 1.88
CA CYS A 89 14.98 3.64 1.14
C CYS A 89 16.49 3.88 1.23
N THR A 90 17.10 3.64 2.39
CA THR A 90 18.56 3.76 2.56
C THR A 90 19.29 2.71 1.72
N PHE A 91 18.79 1.48 1.70
CA PHE A 91 19.35 0.42 0.87
C PHE A 91 19.24 0.76 -0.63
N ALA A 92 18.09 1.26 -1.07
CA ALA A 92 17.90 1.71 -2.45
C ALA A 92 18.87 2.85 -2.81
N ALA A 93 19.01 3.85 -1.95
CA ALA A 93 19.95 4.95 -2.15
C ALA A 93 21.41 4.47 -2.19
N TYR A 94 21.78 3.52 -1.32
CA TYR A 94 23.12 2.94 -1.27
C TYR A 94 23.49 2.21 -2.56
N GLN A 95 22.55 1.46 -3.15
CA GLN A 95 22.79 0.69 -4.39
C GLN A 95 23.09 1.57 -5.60
N PHE A 96 22.46 2.73 -5.69
CA PHE A 96 22.62 3.63 -6.83
C PHE A 96 23.60 4.78 -6.58
N GLY A 97 24.08 4.95 -5.34
CA GLY A 97 24.99 6.03 -4.96
C GLY A 97 24.39 7.42 -5.16
N ALA A 98 25.23 8.45 -5.33
CA ALA A 98 24.79 9.83 -5.50
C ALA A 98 24.43 10.13 -6.98
N THR A 99 23.41 9.48 -7.49
CA THR A 99 22.94 9.61 -8.88
C THR A 99 21.45 9.99 -8.93
N PRO A 100 20.96 10.54 -10.06
CA PRO A 100 19.52 10.74 -10.25
C PRO A 100 18.70 9.45 -10.12
N GLN A 101 19.30 8.31 -10.44
CA GLN A 101 18.69 6.99 -10.26
C GLN A 101 18.38 6.71 -8.78
N ALA A 102 19.28 7.07 -7.86
CA ALA A 102 19.06 6.90 -6.43
C ALA A 102 17.81 7.64 -5.93
N LEU A 103 17.62 8.89 -6.38
CA LEU A 103 16.44 9.67 -6.02
C LEU A 103 15.14 8.95 -6.44
N TRP A 104 15.07 8.54 -7.70
CA TRP A 104 13.88 7.88 -8.22
C TRP A 104 13.68 6.46 -7.65
N ALA A 105 14.78 5.75 -7.33
CA ALA A 105 14.71 4.47 -6.63
C ALA A 105 14.13 4.63 -5.21
N VAL A 106 14.49 5.69 -4.50
CA VAL A 106 13.91 6.01 -3.18
C VAL A 106 12.43 6.35 -3.30
N VAL A 107 12.03 7.18 -4.26
CA VAL A 107 10.61 7.51 -4.50
C VAL A 107 9.82 6.25 -4.83
N PHE A 108 10.34 5.41 -5.72
CA PHE A 108 9.73 4.14 -6.10
C PHE A 108 9.57 3.21 -4.88
N THR A 109 10.63 3.02 -4.09
CA THR A 109 10.61 2.20 -2.87
C THR A 109 9.60 2.72 -1.87
N TYR A 110 9.54 4.04 -1.65
CA TYR A 110 8.57 4.66 -0.73
C TYR A 110 7.13 4.38 -1.14
N VAL A 111 6.80 4.53 -2.43
CA VAL A 111 5.46 4.23 -2.95
C VAL A 111 5.13 2.74 -2.83
N LEU A 112 6.08 1.84 -3.12
CA LEU A 112 5.88 0.40 -2.95
C LEU A 112 5.64 0.01 -1.50
N VAL A 113 6.37 0.60 -0.55
CA VAL A 113 6.14 0.37 0.88
C VAL A 113 4.76 0.85 1.29
N ALA A 114 4.33 2.04 0.82
CA ALA A 114 2.98 2.53 1.08
C ALA A 114 1.90 1.59 0.52
N LEU A 115 2.04 1.13 -0.73
CA LEU A 115 1.13 0.17 -1.35
C LEU A 115 1.10 -1.16 -0.57
N LEU A 116 2.25 -1.68 -0.14
CA LEU A 116 2.35 -2.90 0.65
C LEU A 116 1.53 -2.81 1.95
N PHE A 117 1.66 -1.72 2.70
CA PHE A 117 0.94 -1.59 3.97
C PHE A 117 -0.56 -1.30 3.77
N ILE A 118 -0.93 -0.61 2.69
CA ILE A 118 -2.35 -0.43 2.32
C ILE A 118 -2.98 -1.78 1.95
N ASP A 119 -2.27 -2.58 1.16
CA ASP A 119 -2.74 -3.91 0.75
C ASP A 119 -2.88 -4.87 1.95
N LEU A 120 -1.89 -4.89 2.86
CA LEU A 120 -1.97 -5.68 4.09
C LEU A 120 -3.14 -5.29 5.00
N ASP A 121 -3.57 -4.03 4.96
CA ASP A 121 -4.66 -3.53 5.80
C ASP A 121 -6.04 -3.67 5.17
N LYS A 122 -6.13 -3.44 3.87
CA LYS A 122 -7.42 -3.29 3.17
C LYS A 122 -7.62 -4.31 2.06
N MET A 123 -6.61 -5.10 1.71
CA MET A 123 -6.60 -6.00 0.54
C MET A 123 -7.01 -5.26 -0.73
N LEU A 124 -6.51 -4.02 -0.89
CA LEU A 124 -6.86 -3.13 -1.98
C LEU A 124 -5.65 -2.29 -2.40
N LEU A 125 -5.35 -2.28 -3.69
CA LEU A 125 -4.33 -1.45 -4.29
C LEU A 125 -4.97 -0.22 -4.95
N PRO A 126 -4.76 1.00 -4.40
CA PRO A 126 -5.38 2.21 -4.92
C PRO A 126 -4.80 2.63 -6.26
N ASP A 127 -5.67 2.91 -7.23
CA ASP A 127 -5.30 3.41 -8.55
C ASP A 127 -4.58 4.76 -8.47
N GLN A 128 -4.89 5.56 -7.44
CA GLN A 128 -4.24 6.85 -7.17
C GLN A 128 -2.74 6.75 -6.93
N LEU A 129 -2.21 5.57 -6.58
CA LEU A 129 -0.78 5.32 -6.40
C LEU A 129 -0.21 4.45 -7.51
N THR A 130 -0.93 3.41 -7.94
CA THR A 130 -0.43 2.46 -8.94
C THR A 130 -0.31 3.08 -10.33
N LEU A 131 -1.31 3.87 -10.76
CA LEU A 131 -1.27 4.51 -12.08
C LEU A 131 -0.21 5.62 -12.19
N PRO A 132 -0.09 6.57 -11.22
CA PRO A 132 1.03 7.53 -11.26
C PRO A 132 2.39 6.84 -11.21
N LEU A 133 2.53 5.72 -10.48
CA LEU A 133 3.77 4.96 -10.45
C LEU A 133 4.11 4.37 -11.83
N LEU A 134 3.13 3.79 -12.52
CA LEU A 134 3.28 3.27 -13.88
C LEU A 134 3.74 4.38 -14.84
N TRP A 135 3.04 5.51 -14.85
CA TRP A 135 3.39 6.65 -15.70
C TRP A 135 4.76 7.21 -15.38
N LEU A 136 5.12 7.28 -14.11
CA LEU A 136 6.46 7.70 -13.68
C LEU A 136 7.53 6.78 -14.26
N GLY A 137 7.36 5.46 -14.18
CA GLY A 137 8.29 4.49 -14.77
C GLY A 137 8.47 4.68 -16.28
N LEU A 138 7.36 4.86 -17.02
CA LEU A 138 7.39 5.13 -18.45
C LEU A 138 8.06 6.47 -18.78
N LEU A 139 7.83 7.53 -18.01
CA LEU A 139 8.48 8.83 -18.22
C LEU A 139 9.98 8.76 -17.94
N LEU A 140 10.40 8.08 -16.87
CA LEU A 140 11.83 7.92 -16.55
C LEU A 140 12.57 7.08 -17.60
N SER A 141 11.89 6.15 -18.25
CA SER A 141 12.48 5.34 -19.31
C SER A 141 12.85 6.16 -20.56
N THR A 142 12.20 7.31 -20.81
CA THR A 142 12.57 8.21 -21.91
C THR A 142 13.96 8.81 -21.75
N GLN A 143 14.44 8.89 -20.49
CA GLN A 143 15.78 9.35 -20.15
C GLN A 143 16.76 8.18 -19.88
N ASN A 144 16.33 6.94 -20.10
CA ASN A 144 17.09 5.72 -19.83
C ASN A 144 17.64 5.66 -18.39
N ILE A 145 16.86 6.11 -17.40
CA ILE A 145 17.30 6.16 -16.00
C ILE A 145 17.45 4.75 -15.41
N PHE A 146 16.49 3.86 -15.63
CA PHE A 146 16.55 2.46 -15.18
C PHE A 146 16.65 1.52 -16.37
N VAL A 147 15.73 1.63 -17.31
CA VAL A 147 15.64 0.81 -18.52
C VAL A 147 15.31 1.66 -19.74
N GLY A 148 15.58 1.16 -20.92
CA GLY A 148 15.22 1.84 -22.18
C GLY A 148 13.71 1.88 -22.38
N THR A 149 13.23 2.86 -23.14
CA THR A 149 11.79 3.10 -23.39
C THR A 149 11.09 1.87 -23.97
N THR A 150 11.75 1.18 -24.91
CA THR A 150 11.19 -0.04 -25.53
C THR A 150 11.00 -1.15 -24.50
N ASP A 151 12.01 -1.38 -23.66
CA ASP A 151 11.95 -2.42 -22.61
C ASP A 151 10.93 -2.07 -21.53
N ALA A 152 10.79 -0.80 -21.18
CA ALA A 152 9.78 -0.31 -20.24
C ALA A 152 8.35 -0.53 -20.76
N ILE A 153 8.09 -0.19 -22.03
CA ILE A 153 6.77 -0.38 -22.65
C ILE A 153 6.43 -1.87 -22.77
N ILE A 154 7.37 -2.69 -23.25
CA ILE A 154 7.19 -4.15 -23.32
C ILE A 154 6.98 -4.71 -21.92
N GLY A 155 7.79 -4.29 -20.94
CA GLY A 155 7.68 -4.71 -19.54
C GLY A 155 6.33 -4.36 -18.93
N ALA A 156 5.87 -3.13 -19.09
CA ALA A 156 4.54 -2.71 -18.60
C ALA A 156 3.41 -3.53 -19.23
N THR A 157 3.46 -3.70 -20.54
CA THR A 157 2.45 -4.44 -21.30
C THR A 157 2.46 -5.93 -20.94
N ALA A 158 3.63 -6.55 -20.91
CA ALA A 158 3.79 -7.95 -20.54
C ALA A 158 3.39 -8.20 -19.07
N GLY A 159 3.76 -7.30 -18.17
CA GLY A 159 3.36 -7.38 -16.75
C GLY A 159 1.85 -7.36 -16.59
N TYR A 160 1.16 -6.42 -17.22
CA TYR A 160 -0.30 -6.34 -17.19
C TYR A 160 -0.95 -7.59 -17.80
N LEU A 161 -0.56 -7.95 -19.03
CA LEU A 161 -1.19 -9.03 -19.78
C LEU A 161 -0.93 -10.42 -19.17
N SER A 162 0.20 -10.63 -18.50
CA SER A 162 0.51 -11.92 -17.86
C SER A 162 -0.51 -12.25 -16.76
N LEU A 163 -0.74 -11.35 -15.81
CA LEU A 163 -1.73 -11.56 -14.76
C LEU A 163 -3.16 -11.48 -15.28
N TRP A 164 -3.43 -10.61 -16.24
CA TRP A 164 -4.75 -10.50 -16.88
C TRP A 164 -5.13 -11.82 -17.60
N SER A 165 -4.19 -12.45 -18.30
CA SER A 165 -4.43 -13.74 -18.95
C SER A 165 -4.69 -14.86 -17.94
N VAL A 166 -3.94 -14.91 -16.84
CA VAL A 166 -4.15 -15.86 -15.75
C VAL A 166 -5.52 -15.65 -15.10
N TYR A 167 -5.89 -14.40 -14.84
CA TYR A 167 -7.21 -14.07 -14.28
C TYR A 167 -8.36 -14.57 -15.17
N TRP A 168 -8.30 -14.30 -16.48
CA TRP A 168 -9.34 -14.74 -17.40
C TRP A 168 -9.38 -16.26 -17.55
N LEU A 169 -8.21 -16.91 -17.61
CA LEU A 169 -8.15 -18.37 -17.65
C LEU A 169 -8.79 -18.99 -16.39
N PHE A 170 -8.45 -18.46 -15.21
CA PHE A 170 -9.04 -18.92 -13.96
C PHE A 170 -10.55 -18.66 -13.92
N LYS A 171 -11.00 -17.50 -14.33
CA LYS A 171 -12.43 -17.15 -14.36
C LYS A 171 -13.23 -18.03 -15.32
N LEU A 172 -12.67 -18.38 -16.49
CA LEU A 172 -13.30 -19.28 -17.46
C LEU A 172 -13.39 -20.72 -16.94
N VAL A 173 -12.39 -21.19 -16.19
CA VAL A 173 -12.37 -22.56 -15.67
C VAL A 173 -13.22 -22.71 -14.40
N THR A 174 -13.19 -21.74 -13.50
CA THR A 174 -13.80 -21.84 -12.17
C THR A 174 -15.10 -21.06 -12.01
N GLY A 175 -15.37 -20.09 -12.90
CA GLY A 175 -16.49 -19.15 -12.79
C GLY A 175 -16.34 -18.14 -11.66
N LYS A 176 -15.20 -18.11 -10.94
CA LYS A 176 -14.94 -17.24 -9.80
C LYS A 176 -13.88 -16.19 -10.11
N GLU A 177 -13.97 -15.04 -9.45
CA GLU A 177 -12.93 -14.02 -9.49
C GLU A 177 -11.85 -14.38 -8.47
N GLY A 178 -10.61 -14.61 -8.95
CA GLY A 178 -9.51 -15.09 -8.10
C GLY A 178 -8.49 -14.03 -7.71
N MET A 179 -8.54 -12.81 -8.29
CA MET A 179 -7.51 -11.78 -8.11
C MET A 179 -8.09 -10.38 -8.34
N GLY A 180 -7.54 -9.39 -7.65
CA GLY A 180 -7.91 -7.98 -7.82
C GLY A 180 -7.28 -7.35 -9.08
N TYR A 181 -7.98 -6.38 -9.70
CA TYR A 181 -7.45 -5.65 -10.86
C TYR A 181 -6.24 -4.77 -10.51
N GLY A 182 -6.04 -4.45 -9.22
CA GLY A 182 -4.91 -3.66 -8.74
C GLY A 182 -3.56 -4.33 -8.97
N ASP A 183 -3.51 -5.67 -8.84
CA ASP A 183 -2.29 -6.46 -9.02
C ASP A 183 -1.74 -6.36 -10.45
N PHE A 184 -2.63 -6.32 -11.46
CA PHE A 184 -2.21 -6.18 -12.86
C PHE A 184 -1.54 -4.85 -13.10
N LYS A 185 -2.10 -3.77 -12.52
CA LYS A 185 -1.56 -2.41 -12.64
C LYS A 185 -0.24 -2.27 -11.89
N LEU A 186 -0.13 -2.90 -10.72
CA LEU A 186 1.12 -2.92 -9.96
C LEU A 186 2.21 -3.67 -10.72
N LEU A 187 1.93 -4.86 -11.28
CA LEU A 187 2.92 -5.60 -12.04
C LEU A 187 3.31 -4.87 -13.33
N ALA A 188 2.38 -4.15 -13.96
CA ALA A 188 2.68 -3.27 -15.09
C ALA A 188 3.63 -2.12 -14.66
N ALA A 189 3.39 -1.50 -13.50
CA ALA A 189 4.28 -0.48 -12.97
C ALA A 189 5.67 -1.04 -12.68
N LEU A 190 5.77 -2.21 -12.04
CA LEU A 190 7.05 -2.90 -11.82
C LEU A 190 7.77 -3.19 -13.14
N GLY A 191 7.05 -3.67 -14.17
CA GLY A 191 7.59 -3.91 -15.50
C GLY A 191 8.10 -2.64 -16.21
N ALA A 192 7.45 -1.48 -15.98
CA ALA A 192 7.90 -0.20 -16.50
C ALA A 192 9.26 0.24 -15.92
N PHE A 193 9.55 -0.09 -14.65
CA PHE A 193 10.81 0.23 -13.99
C PHE A 193 11.93 -0.79 -14.28
N THR A 194 11.60 -2.08 -14.36
CA THR A 194 12.60 -3.17 -14.45
C THR A 194 12.77 -3.73 -15.85
N GLY A 195 11.90 -3.34 -16.78
CA GLY A 195 11.81 -3.94 -18.11
C GLY A 195 11.20 -5.35 -18.06
N TRP A 196 10.97 -5.91 -19.23
CA TRP A 196 10.40 -7.26 -19.36
C TRP A 196 11.30 -8.36 -18.79
N GLN A 197 12.63 -8.14 -18.78
CA GLN A 197 13.62 -9.07 -18.25
C GLN A 197 13.49 -9.27 -16.74
N GLY A 198 13.02 -8.24 -16.01
CA GLY A 198 12.80 -8.30 -14.56
C GLY A 198 11.53 -9.05 -14.15
N LEU A 199 10.52 -9.12 -15.03
CA LEU A 199 9.21 -9.68 -14.71
C LEU A 199 9.27 -11.15 -14.23
N PRO A 200 10.00 -12.08 -14.88
CA PRO A 200 10.06 -13.46 -14.42
C PRO A 200 10.60 -13.57 -12.99
N VAL A 201 11.61 -12.78 -12.65
CA VAL A 201 12.21 -12.77 -11.31
C VAL A 201 11.22 -12.23 -10.29
N ILE A 202 10.51 -11.14 -10.60
CA ILE A 202 9.48 -10.55 -9.74
C ILE A 202 8.36 -11.56 -9.48
N ILE A 203 7.84 -12.21 -10.52
CA ILE A 203 6.77 -13.20 -10.40
C ILE A 203 7.23 -14.40 -9.58
N LEU A 204 8.43 -14.92 -9.80
CA LEU A 204 8.96 -16.04 -9.03
C LEU A 204 9.16 -15.68 -7.56
N LEU A 205 9.76 -14.52 -7.27
CA LEU A 205 9.97 -14.10 -5.88
C LEU A 205 8.66 -13.82 -5.16
N SER A 206 7.70 -13.14 -5.82
CA SER A 206 6.39 -12.86 -5.22
C SER A 206 5.60 -14.13 -4.95
N SER A 207 5.62 -15.10 -5.88
CA SER A 207 4.94 -16.39 -5.68
C SER A 207 5.59 -17.21 -4.56
N LEU A 208 6.93 -17.18 -4.44
CA LEU A 208 7.64 -17.84 -3.36
C LEU A 208 7.30 -17.24 -1.99
N VAL A 209 7.34 -15.92 -1.88
CA VAL A 209 6.97 -15.21 -0.65
C VAL A 209 5.51 -15.46 -0.29
N GLY A 210 4.61 -15.41 -1.27
CA GLY A 210 3.19 -15.70 -1.08
C GLY A 210 2.94 -17.14 -0.62
N ALA A 211 3.64 -18.13 -1.19
CA ALA A 211 3.55 -19.52 -0.78
C ALA A 211 4.05 -19.73 0.66
N ILE A 212 5.18 -19.13 1.02
CA ILE A 212 5.72 -19.20 2.39
C ILE A 212 4.74 -18.57 3.39
N ALA A 213 4.23 -17.38 3.09
CA ALA A 213 3.25 -16.69 3.93
C ALA A 213 1.95 -17.49 4.07
N GLY A 214 1.44 -18.05 2.98
CA GLY A 214 0.23 -18.90 3.00
C GLY A 214 0.41 -20.16 3.84
N ILE A 215 1.55 -20.86 3.71
CA ILE A 215 1.87 -22.04 4.53
C ILE A 215 1.98 -21.65 6.01
N ALA A 216 2.66 -20.53 6.31
CA ALA A 216 2.81 -20.05 7.69
C ALA A 216 1.44 -19.74 8.34
N ILE A 217 0.54 -19.05 7.61
CA ILE A 217 -0.82 -18.75 8.09
C ILE A 217 -1.62 -20.03 8.32
N MET A 218 -1.56 -20.98 7.39
CA MET A 218 -2.23 -22.28 7.55
C MET A 218 -1.69 -23.05 8.76
N ALA A 219 -0.38 -23.11 8.95
CA ALA A 219 0.23 -23.79 10.08
C ALA A 219 -0.21 -23.19 11.42
N VAL A 220 -0.28 -21.87 11.54
CA VAL A 220 -0.75 -21.18 12.74
C VAL A 220 -2.25 -21.42 12.96
N SER A 221 -3.06 -21.37 11.92
CA SER A 221 -4.51 -21.63 12.02
C SER A 221 -4.82 -23.06 12.44
N TYR A 222 -4.06 -24.04 11.98
CA TYR A 222 -4.22 -25.45 12.37
C TYR A 222 -3.91 -25.69 13.86
N THR A 223 -2.95 -24.98 14.44
CA THR A 223 -2.63 -25.13 15.86
C THR A 223 -3.73 -24.62 16.79
N HIS A 224 -4.58 -23.69 16.34
CA HIS A 224 -5.72 -23.20 17.12
C HIS A 224 -6.97 -24.09 17.04
N LEU A 225 -7.11 -24.94 16.02
CA LEU A 225 -8.26 -25.84 15.84
C LEU A 225 -8.09 -27.18 16.58
N THR A 226 -6.90 -27.50 17.10
CA THR A 226 -6.62 -28.77 17.77
C THR A 226 -6.59 -28.69 19.32
N LEU A 227 -7.14 -27.61 19.90
CA LEU A 227 -7.41 -27.65 21.36
C LEU A 227 -8.69 -28.48 21.58
N PRO A 228 -8.59 -29.69 22.18
CA PRO A 228 -9.77 -30.46 22.50
C PRO A 228 -10.55 -29.69 23.55
N THR A 229 -11.77 -29.30 23.23
CA THR A 229 -12.79 -28.92 24.23
C THR A 229 -13.16 -30.16 25.01
N ASN A 230 -12.31 -30.60 25.96
CA ASN A 230 -12.73 -31.44 27.04
C ASN A 230 -13.60 -30.57 27.98
N ARG A 231 -14.87 -30.51 27.68
CA ARG A 231 -15.93 -30.28 28.66
C ARG A 231 -16.88 -31.44 28.52
N GLU A 232 -16.51 -32.55 29.12
CA GLU A 232 -17.43 -33.49 29.69
C GLU A 232 -17.42 -33.26 31.21
N VAL A 233 -18.54 -32.93 31.72
CA VAL A 233 -19.34 -33.26 32.92
C VAL A 233 -20.14 -32.07 33.34
#